data_a0c7fd1c102e4f6df1f06b262b9b5955
#
_entry.id   a0c7fd1c102e4f6df1f06b262b9b5955
#
_cell.length_a   1.000
_cell.length_b   1.000
_cell.length_c   1.000
_cell.angle_alpha   90.00
_cell.angle_beta   90.00
_cell.angle_gamma   90.00
#
_symmetry.space_group_name_H-M   'P 1'
#
loop_
_entity.id
_entity.type
_entity.pdbx_description
1 polymer ?
#
loop_
_entity_poly.entity_id
_entity_poly.type
_entity_poly.pdbx_seq_one_letter_code
_entity_poly.pdbx_strand_id
1 'polypeptide(L)'
;MIYTYFLPKAKHSQIFKHPIDRYPRLDTVLMIEKAIADAGGDYSIRQLWQKLPKKVMWQTYLTVIDYLEYSGKILIDTRDNHPVWIWDPKGIEEIKRKGVIVY
;
A
#
# COMPACT_ATOMS: atom_id res chain seq x y z
N MET A 1 19.44 -8.75 2.06
CA MET A 1 19.33 -8.25 2.52
C MET A 1 19.60 -7.61 2.75
N ILE A 2 19.65 -7.70 2.77
CA ILE A 2 19.75 -7.24 3.24
C ILE A 2 19.59 -6.61 3.42
N TYR A 3 19.53 -6.64 3.28
CA TYR A 3 19.25 -6.00 3.76
C TYR A 3 19.05 -5.75 4.30
N THR A 4 18.91 -6.04 4.20
CA THR A 4 18.58 -5.88 4.95
C THR A 4 18.61 -5.60 5.51
N TYR A 5 18.74 -5.88 5.48
CA TYR A 5 18.68 -5.49 6.08
C TYR A 5 18.55 -5.20 6.72
N PHE A 6 18.57 -5.69 6.41
CA PHE A 6 18.46 -5.39 7.69
C PHE A 6 17.71 -4.22 8.16
N LEU A 7 16.60 -4.27 8.60
CA LEU A 7 16.09 -3.07 9.13
C LEU A 7 16.33 -3.01 10.60
N PRO A 8 16.83 -1.93 11.10
CA PRO A 8 16.94 -1.76 12.54
C PRO A 8 15.56 -1.82 13.15
N LYS A 9 15.46 -2.49 14.27
CA LYS A 9 14.18 -2.71 14.90
C LYS A 9 13.47 -1.42 15.29
N ALA A 10 14.20 -0.41 15.63
CA ALA A 10 13.60 0.83 16.07
C ALA A 10 12.95 1.59 14.94
N LYS A 11 13.05 1.10 13.74
CA LYS A 11 12.64 1.87 12.58
C LYS A 11 11.26 1.55 12.11
N HIS A 12 10.47 0.89 12.95
CA HIS A 12 9.08 0.73 12.67
C HIS A 12 8.42 2.06 12.29
N SER A 13 8.71 3.12 13.01
CA SER A 13 8.14 4.43 12.72
C SER A 13 8.69 5.03 11.44
N GLN A 14 9.78 4.51 10.88
CA GLN A 14 10.31 5.00 9.62
C GLN A 14 9.57 4.45 8.40
N ILE A 15 8.83 3.37 8.56
CA ILE A 15 7.98 2.83 7.50
C ILE A 15 6.81 3.77 7.24
N PHE A 16 6.32 4.40 8.31
CA PHE A 16 5.14 5.24 8.23
C PHE A 16 5.53 6.70 8.34
N LYS A 17 4.99 7.50 7.44
CA LYS A 17 5.23 8.96 7.43
C LYS A 17 4.40 9.67 8.48
N HIS A 18 3.45 8.99 9.10
CA HIS A 18 2.51 9.59 10.04
C HIS A 18 2.56 8.82 11.36
N PRO A 19 2.32 9.50 12.49
CA PRO A 19 2.31 8.80 13.79
C PRO A 19 1.27 7.70 13.80
N ILE A 20 1.60 6.58 14.47
CA ILE A 20 0.71 5.44 14.58
C ILE A 20 0.18 5.37 16.00
N ASP A 21 -1.12 5.69 16.17
CA ASP A 21 -1.75 5.55 17.48
C ASP A 21 -2.24 4.14 17.70
N ARG A 22 -2.70 3.50 16.64
CA ARG A 22 -3.12 2.10 16.70
C ARG A 22 -2.97 1.52 15.31
N TYR A 23 -2.79 0.21 15.26
CA TYR A 23 -2.63 -0.47 13.99
C TYR A 23 -3.97 -0.71 13.33
N PRO A 24 -4.06 -0.54 12.01
CA PRO A 24 -5.30 -0.83 11.28
C PRO A 24 -5.66 -2.30 11.39
N ARG A 25 -6.95 -2.58 11.35
CA ARG A 25 -7.42 -3.95 11.26
C ARG A 25 -7.16 -4.48 9.86
N LEU A 26 -6.96 -5.79 9.76
CA LEU A 26 -6.68 -6.41 8.48
C LEU A 26 -7.83 -6.19 7.49
N ASP A 27 -9.08 -6.32 7.93
CA ASP A 27 -10.20 -6.11 7.03
C ASP A 27 -10.25 -4.68 6.49
N THR A 28 -9.82 -3.70 7.30
CA THR A 28 -9.72 -2.33 6.83
C THR A 28 -8.65 -2.19 5.75
N VAL A 29 -7.49 -2.83 5.96
CA VAL A 29 -6.42 -2.81 4.98
C VAL A 29 -6.89 -3.42 3.66
N LEU A 30 -7.55 -4.57 3.72
CA LEU A 30 -8.01 -5.24 2.51
C LEU A 30 -9.06 -4.43 1.77
N MET A 31 -9.95 -3.77 2.51
CA MET A 31 -10.95 -2.90 1.91
C MET A 31 -10.29 -1.75 1.15
N ILE A 32 -9.28 -1.13 1.74
CA ILE A 32 -8.59 -0.02 1.11
C ILE A 32 -7.81 -0.51 -0.12
N GLU A 33 -7.17 -1.67 -0.02
CA GLU A 33 -6.47 -2.25 -1.17
C GLU A 33 -7.42 -2.42 -2.35
N LYS A 34 -8.58 -3.00 -2.08
CA LYS A 34 -9.56 -3.22 -3.14
C LYS A 34 -10.04 -1.90 -3.73
N ALA A 35 -10.28 -0.90 -2.90
CA ALA A 35 -10.72 0.40 -3.38
C ALA A 35 -9.69 1.04 -4.30
N ILE A 36 -8.41 0.94 -3.95
CA ILE A 36 -7.36 1.50 -4.79
C ILE A 36 -7.28 0.76 -6.12
N ALA A 37 -7.33 -0.57 -6.08
CA ALA A 37 -7.25 -1.38 -7.28
C ALA A 37 -8.43 -1.09 -8.22
N ASP A 38 -9.63 -0.98 -7.66
CA ASP A 38 -10.83 -0.74 -8.45
C ASP A 38 -10.86 0.67 -9.04
N ALA A 39 -10.21 1.62 -8.37
CA ALA A 39 -10.21 3.01 -8.82
C ALA A 39 -9.34 3.23 -10.05
N GLY A 40 -8.34 2.38 -10.27
CA GLY A 40 -7.49 2.49 -11.46
C GLY A 40 -6.70 3.78 -11.56
N GLY A 41 -6.43 4.44 -10.44
CA GLY A 41 -5.65 5.68 -10.43
C GLY A 41 -6.48 6.94 -10.68
N ASP A 42 -7.81 6.81 -10.73
CA ASP A 42 -8.67 7.94 -11.10
C ASP A 42 -8.87 8.97 -10.00
N TYR A 43 -8.56 8.62 -8.75
CA TYR A 43 -8.85 9.48 -7.61
C TYR A 43 -7.60 9.82 -6.84
N SER A 44 -7.57 11.03 -6.28
CA SER A 44 -6.50 11.41 -5.36
C SER A 44 -6.67 10.65 -4.04
N ILE A 45 -5.64 10.73 -3.20
CA ILE A 45 -5.68 10.07 -1.89
C ILE A 45 -6.91 10.50 -1.11
N ARG A 46 -7.18 11.82 -1.08
CA ARG A 46 -8.34 12.34 -0.34
C ARG A 46 -9.66 11.93 -0.97
N GLN A 47 -9.75 12.00 -2.29
CA GLN A 47 -10.98 11.63 -2.98
C GLN A 47 -11.31 10.16 -2.77
N LEU A 48 -10.31 9.32 -2.83
CA LEU A 48 -10.51 7.88 -2.61
C LEU A 48 -11.00 7.61 -1.20
N TRP A 49 -10.43 8.31 -0.21
CA TRP A 49 -10.86 8.19 1.17
C TRP A 49 -12.34 8.48 1.32
N GLN A 50 -12.82 9.52 0.64
CA GLN A 50 -14.23 9.89 0.69
C GLN A 50 -15.14 8.87 0.03
N LYS A 51 -14.60 8.06 -0.85
CA LYS A 51 -15.39 7.08 -1.60
C LYS A 51 -15.32 5.67 -1.01
N LEU A 52 -14.63 5.49 0.09
CA LEU A 52 -14.52 4.16 0.70
C LEU A 52 -15.92 3.67 1.12
N PRO A 53 -16.19 2.35 0.98
CA PRO A 53 -17.49 1.81 1.35
C PRO A 53 -17.79 1.89 2.83
N LYS A 54 -16.77 1.97 3.68
CA LYS A 54 -16.93 2.17 5.12
C LYS A 54 -16.08 3.33 5.54
N LYS A 55 -16.56 4.07 6.53
CA LYS A 55 -15.79 5.20 7.05
C LYS A 55 -14.56 4.72 7.79
N VAL A 56 -13.43 5.34 7.49
CA VAL A 56 -12.16 5.07 8.13
C VAL A 56 -11.60 6.41 8.58
N MET A 57 -11.05 6.46 9.79
CA MET A 57 -10.42 7.68 10.27
C MET A 57 -9.29 8.07 9.33
N TRP A 58 -9.16 9.35 9.08
CA TRP A 58 -8.15 9.87 8.15
C TRP A 58 -6.75 9.37 8.50
N GLN A 59 -6.41 9.41 9.80
CA GLN A 59 -5.09 8.98 10.25
C GLN A 59 -4.87 7.49 9.98
N THR A 60 -5.87 6.66 10.23
CA THR A 60 -5.80 5.24 9.96
C THR A 60 -5.60 4.99 8.47
N TYR A 61 -6.37 5.69 7.65
CA TYR A 61 -6.27 5.56 6.20
C TYR A 61 -4.86 5.92 5.71
N LEU A 62 -4.29 7.02 6.20
CA LEU A 62 -2.95 7.41 5.81
C LEU A 62 -1.90 6.38 6.22
N THR A 63 -2.09 5.76 7.38
CA THR A 63 -1.20 4.69 7.83
C THR A 63 -1.22 3.53 6.84
N VAL A 64 -2.40 3.15 6.36
CA VAL A 64 -2.52 2.07 5.39
C VAL A 64 -1.87 2.46 4.07
N ILE A 65 -2.10 3.68 3.61
CA ILE A 65 -1.50 4.17 2.35
C ILE A 65 0.03 4.11 2.45
N ASP A 66 0.59 4.58 3.56
CA ASP A 66 2.04 4.56 3.75
C ASP A 66 2.57 3.12 3.71
N TYR A 67 1.87 2.21 4.38
CA TYR A 67 2.27 0.80 4.37
C TYR A 67 2.22 0.20 2.97
N LEU A 68 1.17 0.48 2.22
CA LEU A 68 1.03 -0.07 0.88
C LEU A 68 2.10 0.48 -0.06
N GLU A 69 2.43 1.75 0.08
CA GLU A 69 3.51 2.35 -0.71
C GLU A 69 4.85 1.72 -0.34
N TYR A 70 5.11 1.57 0.94
CA TYR A 70 6.35 0.97 1.43
C TYR A 70 6.51 -0.46 0.93
N SER A 71 5.42 -1.23 0.93
CA SER A 71 5.47 -2.63 0.54
C SER A 71 5.48 -2.84 -0.98
N GLY A 72 5.40 -1.76 -1.75
CA GLY A 72 5.47 -1.85 -3.20
C GLY A 72 4.19 -2.27 -3.87
N LYS A 73 3.07 -2.21 -3.17
CA LYS A 73 1.78 -2.56 -3.77
C LYS A 73 1.15 -1.40 -4.51
N ILE A 74 1.49 -0.17 -4.15
CA ILE A 74 0.99 1.01 -4.84
C ILE A 74 2.13 1.98 -5.10
N LEU A 75 1.93 2.82 -6.11
CA LEU A 75 2.74 4.01 -6.34
C LEU A 75 1.85 5.23 -6.14
N ILE A 76 2.44 6.29 -5.62
CA ILE A 76 1.74 7.56 -5.51
C ILE A 76 2.26 8.46 -6.62
N ASP A 77 1.38 8.88 -7.51
CA ASP A 77 1.75 9.83 -8.56
C ASP A 77 1.97 11.18 -7.90
N THR A 78 3.21 11.65 -7.94
CA THR A 78 3.58 12.88 -7.23
C THR A 78 3.00 14.13 -7.85
N ARG A 79 2.49 14.06 -9.08
CA ARG A 79 1.92 15.23 -9.72
C ARG A 79 0.57 15.61 -9.15
N ASP A 80 -0.23 14.62 -8.75
CA ASP A 80 -1.60 14.87 -8.30
C ASP A 80 -1.99 14.02 -7.10
N ASN A 81 -1.04 13.30 -6.50
CA ASN A 81 -1.26 12.46 -5.32
C ASN A 81 -2.32 11.39 -5.55
N HIS A 82 -2.31 10.77 -6.73
CA HIS A 82 -3.20 9.66 -7.04
C HIS A 82 -2.51 8.34 -6.73
N PRO A 83 -3.09 7.50 -5.85
CA PRO A 83 -2.53 6.17 -5.63
C PRO A 83 -2.89 5.26 -6.78
N VAL A 84 -1.92 4.49 -7.24
CA VAL A 84 -2.08 3.57 -8.36
C VAL A 84 -1.67 2.17 -7.90
N TRP A 85 -2.55 1.21 -8.12
CA TRP A 85 -2.29 -0.18 -7.76
C TRP A 85 -1.34 -0.80 -8.77
N ILE A 86 -0.20 -1.30 -8.30
CA ILE A 86 0.81 -1.87 -9.20
C ILE A 86 1.11 -3.34 -8.90
N TRP A 87 0.55 -3.89 -7.82
CA TRP A 87 0.80 -5.28 -7.45
C TRP A 87 0.07 -6.22 -8.40
N ASP A 88 0.82 -7.15 -9.02
CA ASP A 88 0.26 -8.06 -10.02
C ASP A 88 0.68 -9.50 -9.68
N PRO A 89 -0.05 -10.18 -8.79
CA PRO A 89 0.31 -11.55 -8.43
C PRO A 89 0.22 -12.52 -9.60
N LYS A 90 -0.69 -12.28 -10.54
CA LYS A 90 -0.80 -13.17 -11.70
C LYS A 90 0.42 -13.09 -12.60
N GLY A 91 0.88 -11.87 -12.85
CA GLY A 91 2.08 -11.68 -13.65
C GLY A 91 3.29 -12.33 -13.00
N ILE A 92 3.40 -12.19 -11.68
CA ILE A 92 4.51 -12.80 -10.95
C ILE A 92 4.43 -14.32 -11.04
N GLU A 93 3.26 -14.89 -10.91
CA GLU A 93 3.06 -16.33 -11.01
C GLU A 93 3.47 -16.85 -12.38
N GLU A 94 3.11 -16.14 -13.43
CA GLU A 94 3.48 -16.52 -14.78
C GLU A 94 4.99 -16.51 -14.97
N ILE A 95 5.65 -15.51 -14.46
CA ILE A 95 7.11 -15.41 -14.56
C ILE A 95 7.76 -16.57 -13.81
N LYS A 96 7.25 -16.93 -12.65
CA LYS A 96 7.77 -18.07 -11.89
C LYS A 96 7.61 -19.37 -12.65
N ARG A 97 6.44 -19.58 -13.27
CA ARG A 97 6.20 -20.80 -14.03
C ARG A 97 7.15 -20.92 -15.21
N LYS A 98 7.53 -19.81 -15.80
CA LYS A 98 8.46 -19.80 -16.93
C LYS A 98 9.91 -19.94 -16.49
N GLY A 99 10.16 -19.98 -15.19
CA GLY A 99 11.51 -20.12 -14.69
C GLY A 99 12.36 -18.89 -14.79
N VAL A 100 11.73 -17.72 -14.94
CA VAL A 100 12.46 -16.46 -15.09
C VAL A 100 12.93 -15.93 -13.75
N ILE A 101 12.16 -16.18 -12.68
CA ILE A 101 12.51 -15.72 -11.34
C ILE A 101 13.16 -16.85 -10.58
N VAL A 102 14.31 -16.55 -10.00
CA VAL A 102 15.07 -17.52 -9.19
C VAL A 102 15.14 -16.99 -7.77
N TYR A 103 14.87 -17.83 -6.82
CA TYR A 103 14.94 -17.47 -5.40
C TYR A 103 16.16 -18.08 -4.75
#